data_3c28723412f818f7e7f5abc35124b85a
#
_entry.id   3c28723412f818f7e7f5abc35124b85a
#
_cell.length_a   1.000
_cell.length_b   1.000
_cell.length_c   1.000
_cell.angle_alpha   90.00
_cell.angle_beta   90.00
_cell.angle_gamma   90.00
#
_symmetry.space_group_name_H-M   'P 1'
#
loop_
_entity.id
_entity.type
_entity.pdbx_description
1 polymer ?
#
loop_
_entity_poly.entity_id
_entity_poly.type
_entity_poly.pdbx_seq_one_letter_code
_entity_poly.pdbx_strand_id
1 'polypeptide(L)'
;MRRWTAILLAALCACTAAPEPQAGEPPAEPEPEPLPVQEPPHVRRGTTERIRPGDTLGGALVRLGVEGNTALAMVAAFGEVFNVRHIRPGDAIRLVLEKTDDGEVPVLLEYRRGPVEEIVVRREGEAWKASLREFDVQVEKVLVSGVLESSLSEAVVAAGERADLAYALADVLAWDVDFYVDPRRGDEFQILVEKRTYQGRLIGYGDILAAEYRGQATGVRRVFLYPNPKTGRPEYYAQDGTSAQRSFLKSPLKFSRISSGFGGRFHPILKYYKAHRGVDYAAPTGTPVWAIGDGVVTRAGWGGACGNMVRLRHANGLETVYCHFSRIAPGIRVGKRVAQKEVIGYVGSTGRSTGPHLHFEVIKHGSHVNPLTLKLPPAEPLPQSELPAFQEAIAEFVEALDGRVYASANDDTEVVGP
;
A
#
# COMPACT_ATOMS: atom_id res chain seq x y z
N MET A 1 49.75 -37.65 -31.67
CA MET A 1 50.62 -37.91 -32.85
C MET A 1 51.09 -36.55 -33.41
N ARG A 2 52.42 -36.50 -33.65
CA ARG A 2 53.20 -35.54 -34.45
C ARG A 2 53.26 -34.09 -33.88
N ARG A 3 54.36 -33.71 -33.30
CA ARG A 3 55.77 -33.43 -33.73
C ARG A 3 55.91 -31.95 -34.12
N TRP A 4 56.60 -31.19 -33.28
CA TRP A 4 57.97 -30.63 -33.30
C TRP A 4 58.37 -29.92 -34.61
N THR A 5 58.74 -28.64 -34.56
CA THR A 5 60.10 -28.26 -34.99
C THR A 5 60.51 -26.90 -34.42
N ALA A 6 61.59 -26.91 -33.70
CA ALA A 6 62.40 -25.72 -33.32
C ALA A 6 63.34 -25.34 -34.49
N ILE A 7 63.58 -24.06 -34.72
CA ILE A 7 64.72 -23.61 -35.51
C ILE A 7 65.45 -22.54 -34.68
N LEU A 8 66.65 -22.92 -34.29
CA LEU A 8 67.72 -22.06 -33.80
C LEU A 8 68.44 -21.45 -35.01
N LEU A 9 68.73 -20.13 -34.98
CA LEU A 9 69.85 -19.56 -35.84
C LEU A 9 70.58 -18.57 -34.98
N ALA A 10 71.90 -18.74 -34.99
CA ALA A 10 72.89 -18.05 -34.21
C ALA A 10 73.39 -16.78 -34.83
N ALA A 11 73.77 -15.88 -34.03
CA ALA A 11 74.74 -14.85 -33.97
C ALA A 11 75.55 -14.46 -35.23
N LEU A 12 75.67 -13.15 -35.38
CA LEU A 12 76.96 -12.52 -35.82
C LEU A 12 77.01 -11.10 -35.24
N CYS A 13 78.02 -10.88 -34.34
CA CYS A 13 78.45 -9.57 -33.88
C CYS A 13 79.01 -8.74 -35.02
N ALA A 14 78.56 -7.48 -35.13
CA ALA A 14 79.37 -6.44 -35.80
C ALA A 14 79.27 -5.18 -34.90
N CYS A 15 80.43 -4.87 -34.28
CA CYS A 15 80.65 -3.60 -33.57
C CYS A 15 80.67 -2.46 -34.57
N THR A 16 79.75 -1.53 -34.48
CA THR A 16 79.89 -0.19 -35.08
C THR A 16 79.64 0.82 -33.95
N ALA A 17 80.57 1.76 -33.79
CA ALA A 17 80.53 2.80 -32.79
C ALA A 17 79.29 3.66 -32.87
N ALA A 18 78.71 3.95 -31.75
CA ALA A 18 77.58 4.84 -31.60
C ALA A 18 78.08 6.32 -31.67
N PRO A 19 77.35 7.22 -32.33
CA PRO A 19 77.58 8.65 -32.21
C PRO A 19 77.06 9.14 -30.85
N GLU A 20 77.75 10.11 -30.24
CA GLU A 20 77.38 10.80 -29.00
C GLU A 20 75.97 11.41 -29.09
N PRO A 21 75.18 11.35 -28.05
CA PRO A 21 73.88 12.00 -28.00
C PRO A 21 74.03 13.51 -27.84
N GLN A 22 73.52 14.26 -28.82
CA GLN A 22 73.33 15.71 -28.67
C GLN A 22 72.31 15.94 -27.57
N ALA A 23 72.63 16.77 -26.56
CA ALA A 23 71.76 17.24 -25.56
C ALA A 23 70.59 18.02 -26.20
N GLY A 24 69.41 17.38 -26.30
CA GLY A 24 68.17 18.08 -26.64
C GLY A 24 67.77 18.99 -25.52
N GLU A 25 67.31 20.18 -25.87
CA GLU A 25 66.66 21.09 -24.93
C GLU A 25 65.53 20.35 -24.16
N PRO A 26 65.35 20.57 -22.82
CA PRO A 26 64.25 19.99 -22.07
C PRO A 26 62.94 20.46 -22.68
N PRO A 27 61.89 19.56 -22.76
CA PRO A 27 60.57 19.96 -23.23
C PRO A 27 60.06 21.08 -22.34
N ALA A 28 59.51 22.13 -22.94
CA ALA A 28 58.84 23.21 -22.21
C ALA A 28 57.82 22.65 -21.26
N GLU A 29 57.88 23.03 -19.98
CA GLU A 29 56.86 22.72 -19.01
C GLU A 29 55.51 23.17 -19.59
N PRO A 30 54.44 22.31 -19.53
CA PRO A 30 53.12 22.73 -19.95
C PRO A 30 52.70 23.91 -19.06
N GLU A 31 52.25 24.98 -19.70
CA GLU A 31 51.61 26.10 -18.97
C GLU A 31 50.54 25.55 -18.06
N PRO A 32 50.49 25.98 -16.78
CA PRO A 32 49.47 25.50 -15.84
C PRO A 32 48.09 25.82 -16.40
N GLU A 33 47.26 24.78 -16.56
CA GLU A 33 45.83 24.97 -16.91
C GLU A 33 45.24 26.03 -15.97
N PRO A 34 44.50 27.00 -16.49
CA PRO A 34 43.86 27.99 -15.62
C PRO A 34 42.98 27.28 -14.64
N LEU A 35 43.24 27.50 -13.36
CA LEU A 35 42.40 26.98 -12.28
C LEU A 35 40.94 27.33 -12.59
N PRO A 36 39.99 26.36 -12.41
CA PRO A 36 38.59 26.65 -12.63
C PRO A 36 38.21 27.83 -11.76
N VAL A 37 37.74 28.90 -12.40
CA VAL A 37 37.20 30.09 -11.73
C VAL A 37 36.05 29.57 -10.84
N GLN A 38 36.31 29.53 -9.55
CA GLN A 38 35.23 29.24 -8.59
C GLN A 38 34.25 30.42 -8.69
N GLU A 39 33.12 30.16 -9.33
CA GLU A 39 32.01 31.11 -9.29
C GLU A 39 31.68 31.42 -7.83
N PRO A 40 31.45 32.69 -7.47
CA PRO A 40 31.10 33.06 -6.09
C PRO A 40 29.88 32.28 -5.65
N PRO A 41 29.82 31.84 -4.39
CA PRO A 41 28.71 31.03 -3.91
C PRO A 41 27.40 31.78 -4.12
N HIS A 42 26.54 31.27 -5.02
CA HIS A 42 25.23 31.83 -5.28
C HIS A 42 24.40 31.81 -3.99
N VAL A 43 23.94 32.99 -3.56
CA VAL A 43 23.10 33.09 -2.37
C VAL A 43 21.73 32.55 -2.71
N ARG A 44 21.40 31.39 -2.12
CA ARG A 44 20.11 30.70 -2.32
C ARG A 44 19.21 30.87 -1.08
N ARG A 45 17.97 31.23 -1.32
CA ARG A 45 16.93 31.34 -0.26
C ARG A 45 15.84 30.32 -0.52
N GLY A 46 15.52 29.49 0.47
CA GLY A 46 14.42 28.52 0.41
C GLY A 46 13.21 28.99 1.21
N THR A 47 12.03 28.95 0.61
CA THR A 47 10.76 29.21 1.28
C THR A 47 9.91 27.95 1.22
N THR A 48 9.37 27.53 2.39
CA THR A 48 8.52 26.33 2.48
C THR A 48 7.08 26.75 2.80
N GLU A 49 6.13 26.17 2.08
CA GLU A 49 4.69 26.37 2.31
C GLU A 49 3.94 25.04 2.20
N ARG A 50 2.69 25.01 2.66
CA ARG A 50 1.80 23.85 2.49
C ARG A 50 0.70 24.14 1.48
N ILE A 51 0.35 23.14 0.70
CA ILE A 51 -0.82 23.18 -0.19
C ILE A 51 -2.08 23.34 0.66
N ARG A 52 -2.91 24.30 0.32
CA ARG A 52 -4.17 24.60 1.01
C ARG A 52 -5.34 23.91 0.32
N PRO A 53 -6.48 23.70 1.01
CA PRO A 53 -7.70 23.24 0.35
C PRO A 53 -8.09 24.13 -0.83
N GLY A 54 -8.27 23.54 -2.02
CA GLY A 54 -8.61 24.27 -3.26
C GLY A 54 -7.42 24.81 -4.05
N ASP A 55 -6.19 24.70 -3.55
CA ASP A 55 -5.00 25.11 -4.29
C ASP A 55 -4.74 24.21 -5.51
N THR A 56 -4.18 24.84 -6.54
CA THR A 56 -3.42 24.17 -7.58
C THR A 56 -1.93 24.40 -7.36
N LEU A 57 -1.05 23.54 -7.89
CA LEU A 57 0.40 23.75 -7.76
C LEU A 57 0.82 25.12 -8.35
N GLY A 58 0.30 25.44 -9.54
CA GLY A 58 0.58 26.74 -10.15
C GLY A 58 0.13 27.94 -9.30
N GLY A 59 -1.06 27.86 -8.69
CA GLY A 59 -1.57 28.90 -7.79
C GLY A 59 -0.70 29.05 -6.53
N ALA A 60 -0.21 27.94 -5.99
CA ALA A 60 0.70 27.95 -4.84
C ALA A 60 2.07 28.57 -5.20
N LEU A 61 2.61 28.28 -6.39
CA LEU A 61 3.85 28.87 -6.89
C LEU A 61 3.73 30.38 -7.11
N VAL A 62 2.64 30.85 -7.72
CA VAL A 62 2.38 32.30 -7.91
C VAL A 62 2.26 32.99 -6.55
N ARG A 63 1.64 32.38 -5.56
CA ARG A 63 1.57 32.92 -4.19
C ARG A 63 2.94 33.00 -3.51
N LEU A 64 3.87 32.12 -3.88
CA LEU A 64 5.27 32.17 -3.45
C LEU A 64 6.13 33.18 -4.23
N GLY A 65 5.52 33.94 -5.15
CA GLY A 65 6.18 35.00 -5.92
C GLY A 65 6.77 34.54 -7.25
N VAL A 66 6.46 33.32 -7.72
CA VAL A 66 6.90 32.85 -9.05
C VAL A 66 6.05 33.51 -10.12
N GLU A 67 6.69 34.07 -11.15
CA GLU A 67 6.01 34.62 -12.31
C GLU A 67 5.15 33.55 -13.02
N GLY A 68 3.97 33.93 -13.53
CA GLY A 68 2.98 33.01 -14.08
C GLY A 68 3.51 32.10 -15.19
N ASN A 69 4.32 32.60 -16.11
CA ASN A 69 4.91 31.78 -17.20
C ASN A 69 5.92 30.76 -16.65
N THR A 70 6.74 31.17 -15.70
CA THR A 70 7.69 30.27 -15.01
C THR A 70 6.95 29.23 -14.19
N ALA A 71 5.88 29.61 -13.48
CA ALA A 71 5.05 28.66 -12.74
C ALA A 71 4.40 27.63 -13.65
N LEU A 72 3.91 28.03 -14.83
CA LEU A 72 3.37 27.11 -15.85
C LEU A 72 4.42 26.12 -16.35
N ALA A 73 5.64 26.58 -16.64
CA ALA A 73 6.73 25.73 -17.08
C ALA A 73 7.14 24.72 -15.99
N MET A 74 7.21 25.16 -14.73
CA MET A 74 7.49 24.27 -13.60
C MET A 74 6.40 23.22 -13.39
N VAL A 75 5.11 23.59 -13.52
CA VAL A 75 3.96 22.70 -13.43
C VAL A 75 3.95 21.70 -14.60
N ALA A 76 4.32 22.13 -15.81
CA ALA A 76 4.41 21.24 -16.96
C ALA A 76 5.49 20.17 -16.73
N ALA A 77 6.71 20.56 -16.33
CA ALA A 77 7.77 19.63 -15.99
C ALA A 77 7.38 18.67 -14.86
N PHE A 78 6.78 19.20 -13.78
CA PHE A 78 6.25 18.38 -12.67
C PHE A 78 5.25 17.33 -13.18
N GLY A 79 4.40 17.71 -14.14
CA GLY A 79 3.38 16.84 -14.73
C GLY A 79 3.92 15.62 -15.50
N GLU A 80 5.19 15.66 -15.94
CA GLU A 80 5.87 14.55 -16.60
C GLU A 80 6.18 13.39 -15.64
N VAL A 81 6.37 13.70 -14.37
CA VAL A 81 6.75 12.71 -13.32
C VAL A 81 5.59 12.40 -12.40
N PHE A 82 4.70 13.35 -12.15
CA PHE A 82 3.63 13.19 -11.19
C PHE A 82 2.33 13.86 -11.67
N ASN A 83 1.21 13.15 -11.55
CA ASN A 83 -0.08 13.71 -11.92
C ASN A 83 -0.50 14.82 -10.94
N VAL A 84 -0.52 16.06 -11.43
CA VAL A 84 -0.89 17.26 -10.66
C VAL A 84 -2.26 17.20 -9.99
N ARG A 85 -3.18 16.34 -10.46
CA ARG A 85 -4.51 16.12 -9.85
C ARG A 85 -4.45 15.33 -8.54
N HIS A 86 -3.32 14.71 -8.24
CA HIS A 86 -3.10 13.94 -7.02
C HIS A 86 -2.45 14.75 -5.89
N ILE A 87 -2.22 16.04 -6.09
CA ILE A 87 -1.75 16.97 -5.07
C ILE A 87 -2.84 17.08 -3.99
N ARG A 88 -2.43 17.06 -2.72
CA ARG A 88 -3.35 17.06 -1.57
C ARG A 88 -3.12 18.26 -0.68
N PRO A 89 -4.19 18.81 -0.07
CA PRO A 89 -4.03 19.76 1.02
C PRO A 89 -3.15 19.17 2.13
N GLY A 90 -2.18 19.96 2.60
CA GLY A 90 -1.21 19.55 3.61
C GLY A 90 0.15 19.11 3.06
N ASP A 91 0.24 18.72 1.76
CA ASP A 91 1.52 18.44 1.12
C ASP A 91 2.44 19.68 1.19
N ALA A 92 3.73 19.45 1.36
CA ALA A 92 4.70 20.54 1.50
C ALA A 92 5.34 20.88 0.15
N ILE A 93 5.48 22.18 -0.14
CA ILE A 93 6.29 22.68 -1.25
C ILE A 93 7.40 23.56 -0.69
N ARG A 94 8.60 23.42 -1.23
CA ARG A 94 9.75 24.28 -0.95
C ARG A 94 10.26 24.85 -2.26
N LEU A 95 10.21 26.17 -2.37
CA LEU A 95 10.76 26.92 -3.48
C LEU A 95 12.14 27.46 -3.09
N VAL A 96 13.14 27.23 -3.94
CA VAL A 96 14.47 27.79 -3.78
C VAL A 96 14.68 28.85 -4.86
N LEU A 97 14.97 30.05 -4.41
CA LEU A 97 15.32 31.19 -5.22
C LEU A 97 16.82 31.45 -5.16
N GLU A 98 17.38 31.86 -6.27
CA GLU A 98 18.78 32.27 -6.39
C GLU A 98 18.83 33.76 -6.68
N LYS A 99 19.69 34.48 -5.97
CA LYS A 99 19.88 35.91 -6.16
C LYS A 99 20.76 36.15 -7.37
N THR A 100 20.26 36.90 -8.35
CA THR A 100 20.97 37.38 -9.53
C THR A 100 21.07 38.90 -9.52
N ASP A 101 21.79 39.50 -10.44
CA ASP A 101 21.88 40.96 -10.56
C ASP A 101 20.54 41.60 -10.89
N ASP A 102 19.63 40.89 -11.56
CA ASP A 102 18.30 41.33 -11.97
C ASP A 102 17.21 41.00 -10.93
N GLY A 103 17.56 40.35 -9.80
CA GLY A 103 16.61 39.97 -8.74
C GLY A 103 16.71 38.51 -8.30
N GLU A 104 15.66 38.00 -7.64
CA GLU A 104 15.55 36.62 -7.21
C GLU A 104 14.84 35.79 -8.28
N VAL A 105 15.49 34.71 -8.75
CA VAL A 105 14.94 33.79 -9.75
C VAL A 105 14.73 32.38 -9.16
N PRO A 106 13.62 31.69 -9.47
CA PRO A 106 13.42 30.31 -9.04
C PRO A 106 14.39 29.36 -9.74
N VAL A 107 15.03 28.49 -8.98
CA VAL A 107 15.97 27.48 -9.48
C VAL A 107 15.59 26.04 -9.13
N LEU A 108 14.75 25.87 -8.06
CA LEU A 108 14.38 24.55 -7.59
C LEU A 108 13.00 24.60 -6.92
N LEU A 109 12.16 23.64 -7.23
CA LEU A 109 10.95 23.32 -6.49
C LEU A 109 11.06 21.89 -5.95
N GLU A 110 10.87 21.71 -4.67
CA GLU A 110 10.70 20.43 -4.01
C GLU A 110 9.25 20.31 -3.56
N TYR A 111 8.57 19.26 -4.03
CA TYR A 111 7.23 18.91 -3.57
C TYR A 111 7.32 17.63 -2.78
N ARG A 112 6.89 17.66 -1.52
CA ARG A 112 6.96 16.53 -0.61
C ARG A 112 5.59 16.09 -0.14
N ARG A 113 5.32 14.80 -0.35
CA ARG A 113 4.15 14.10 0.13
C ARG A 113 4.59 12.92 0.99
N GLY A 114 4.60 13.12 2.31
CA GLY A 114 5.10 12.12 3.24
C GLY A 114 6.63 12.13 3.41
N PRO A 115 7.18 11.14 4.12
CA PRO A 115 8.58 11.14 4.52
C PRO A 115 9.56 10.81 3.39
N VAL A 116 9.13 10.06 2.38
CA VAL A 116 9.97 9.48 1.31
C VAL A 116 9.36 9.62 -0.09
N GLU A 117 8.43 10.53 -0.28
CA GLU A 117 7.89 10.91 -1.59
C GLU A 117 8.21 12.38 -1.84
N GLU A 118 9.18 12.63 -2.69
CA GLU A 118 9.59 13.99 -3.05
C GLU A 118 9.85 14.10 -4.56
N ILE A 119 9.17 15.04 -5.19
CA ILE A 119 9.40 15.41 -6.58
C ILE A 119 10.23 16.70 -6.59
N VAL A 120 11.32 16.66 -7.33
CA VAL A 120 12.25 17.77 -7.48
C VAL A 120 12.13 18.30 -8.90
N VAL A 121 11.76 19.59 -9.05
CA VAL A 121 11.76 20.30 -10.33
C VAL A 121 12.90 21.29 -10.32
N ARG A 122 13.88 21.10 -11.18
CA ARG A 122 15.11 21.89 -11.23
C ARG A 122 15.22 22.62 -12.56
N ARG A 123 15.76 23.85 -12.50
CA ARG A 123 16.12 24.60 -13.70
C ARG A 123 17.42 24.05 -14.28
N GLU A 124 17.42 23.70 -15.56
CA GLU A 124 18.59 23.30 -16.34
C GLU A 124 18.69 24.20 -17.57
N GLY A 125 19.51 25.23 -17.49
CA GLY A 125 19.55 26.31 -18.50
C GLY A 125 18.24 27.09 -18.56
N GLU A 126 17.55 27.07 -19.69
CA GLU A 126 16.23 27.70 -19.87
C GLU A 126 15.08 26.72 -19.61
N ALA A 127 15.35 25.41 -19.52
CA ALA A 127 14.34 24.40 -19.33
C ALA A 127 14.14 24.00 -17.86
N TRP A 128 12.97 23.46 -17.56
CA TRP A 128 12.66 22.85 -16.27
C TRP A 128 12.60 21.34 -16.43
N LYS A 129 13.24 20.61 -15.52
CA LYS A 129 13.17 19.15 -15.47
C LYS A 129 12.71 18.68 -14.12
N ALA A 130 11.85 17.69 -14.12
CA ALA A 130 11.37 17.03 -12.91
C ALA A 130 11.97 15.63 -12.75
N SER A 131 12.22 15.24 -11.51
CA SER A 131 12.63 13.90 -11.14
C SER A 131 12.02 13.51 -9.81
N LEU A 132 11.78 12.20 -9.63
CA LEU A 132 11.45 11.64 -8.32
C LEU A 132 12.77 11.50 -7.55
N ARG A 133 12.79 11.99 -6.30
CA ARG A 133 13.95 11.75 -5.43
C ARG A 133 13.83 10.36 -4.85
N GLU A 134 14.84 9.54 -5.08
CA GLU A 134 14.99 8.26 -4.44
C GLU A 134 15.48 8.43 -3.00
N PHE A 135 14.92 7.64 -2.09
CA PHE A 135 15.31 7.60 -0.68
C PHE A 135 15.81 6.20 -0.38
N ASP A 136 16.87 6.10 0.40
CA ASP A 136 17.36 4.82 0.89
C ASP A 136 16.46 4.33 2.03
N VAL A 137 15.39 3.65 1.62
CA VAL A 137 14.41 3.05 2.53
C VAL A 137 14.90 1.66 2.88
N GLN A 138 15.18 1.46 4.16
CA GLN A 138 15.52 0.14 4.68
C GLN A 138 14.24 -0.66 4.92
N VAL A 139 14.24 -1.91 4.49
CA VAL A 139 13.13 -2.86 4.66
C VAL A 139 13.65 -4.04 5.46
N GLU A 140 13.08 -4.26 6.63
CA GLU A 140 13.43 -5.36 7.53
C GLU A 140 12.22 -6.24 7.79
N LYS A 141 12.42 -7.56 7.83
CA LYS A 141 11.39 -8.51 8.27
C LYS A 141 11.41 -8.55 9.79
N VAL A 142 10.32 -8.17 10.42
CA VAL A 142 10.19 -8.11 11.88
C VAL A 142 9.02 -8.95 12.33
N LEU A 143 9.24 -9.77 13.37
CA LEU A 143 8.19 -10.49 14.06
C LEU A 143 7.63 -9.61 15.19
N VAL A 144 6.36 -9.25 15.09
CA VAL A 144 5.61 -8.51 16.10
C VAL A 144 4.65 -9.47 16.77
N SER A 145 4.67 -9.55 18.10
CA SER A 145 3.79 -10.43 18.87
C SER A 145 3.19 -9.72 20.07
N GLY A 146 2.05 -10.20 20.53
CA GLY A 146 1.41 -9.63 21.70
C GLY A 146 0.19 -10.42 22.17
N VAL A 147 -0.31 -10.03 23.33
CA VAL A 147 -1.51 -10.60 23.99
C VAL A 147 -2.56 -9.51 24.08
N LEU A 148 -3.81 -9.84 23.77
CA LEU A 148 -4.93 -8.92 23.84
C LEU A 148 -5.39 -8.75 25.30
N GLU A 149 -5.27 -7.53 25.83
CA GLU A 149 -5.87 -7.17 27.13
C GLU A 149 -7.24 -6.50 26.93
N SER A 150 -7.43 -5.79 25.81
CA SER A 150 -8.65 -5.07 25.47
C SER A 150 -8.97 -5.17 23.97
N SER A 151 -8.17 -4.56 23.11
CA SER A 151 -8.34 -4.56 21.65
C SER A 151 -7.06 -4.92 20.92
N LEU A 152 -7.19 -5.43 19.70
CA LEU A 152 -6.04 -5.71 18.84
C LEU A 152 -5.17 -4.45 18.60
N SER A 153 -5.82 -3.30 18.39
CA SER A 153 -5.10 -2.04 18.15
C SER A 153 -4.25 -1.61 19.35
N GLU A 154 -4.78 -1.74 20.57
CA GLU A 154 -4.03 -1.43 21.79
C GLU A 154 -2.90 -2.43 22.04
N ALA A 155 -3.12 -3.72 21.75
CA ALA A 155 -2.10 -4.75 21.89
C ALA A 155 -0.93 -4.54 20.91
N VAL A 156 -1.21 -4.15 19.66
CA VAL A 156 -0.17 -3.80 18.67
C VAL A 156 0.60 -2.55 19.09
N VAL A 157 -0.08 -1.53 19.64
CA VAL A 157 0.59 -0.33 20.16
C VAL A 157 1.44 -0.66 21.40
N ALA A 158 0.98 -1.55 22.29
CA ALA A 158 1.74 -2.02 23.43
C ALA A 158 3.00 -2.82 23.02
N ALA A 159 2.97 -3.48 21.85
CA ALA A 159 4.13 -4.13 21.25
C ALA A 159 5.12 -3.13 20.57
N GLY A 160 4.90 -1.82 20.71
CA GLY A 160 5.77 -0.77 20.16
C GLY A 160 5.51 -0.39 18.70
N GLU A 161 4.44 -0.90 18.13
CA GLU A 161 4.10 -0.68 16.72
C GLU A 161 2.94 0.31 16.53
N ARG A 162 2.71 0.75 15.28
CA ARG A 162 1.61 1.67 14.96
C ARG A 162 0.29 0.93 14.81
N ALA A 163 -0.80 1.57 15.19
CA ALA A 163 -2.15 1.00 15.10
C ALA A 163 -2.58 0.58 13.69
N ASP A 164 -1.97 1.14 12.62
CA ASP A 164 -2.25 0.74 11.24
C ASP A 164 -1.86 -0.72 10.94
N LEU A 165 -0.86 -1.28 11.65
CA LEU A 165 -0.52 -2.70 11.56
C LEU A 165 -1.65 -3.61 12.09
N ALA A 166 -2.36 -3.20 13.15
CA ALA A 166 -3.53 -3.93 13.64
C ALA A 166 -4.65 -3.99 12.58
N TYR A 167 -4.85 -2.89 11.86
CA TYR A 167 -5.83 -2.87 10.77
C TYR A 167 -5.40 -3.76 9.60
N ALA A 168 -4.10 -3.79 9.29
CA ALA A 168 -3.57 -4.67 8.26
C ALA A 168 -3.76 -6.15 8.64
N LEU A 169 -3.46 -6.55 9.88
CA LEU A 169 -3.73 -7.89 10.36
C LEU A 169 -5.21 -8.25 10.30
N ALA A 170 -6.09 -7.33 10.71
CA ALA A 170 -7.53 -7.54 10.63
C ALA A 170 -8.01 -7.75 9.19
N ASP A 171 -7.40 -7.05 8.22
CA ASP A 171 -7.69 -7.23 6.80
C ASP A 171 -7.18 -8.59 6.26
N VAL A 172 -6.04 -9.08 6.77
CA VAL A 172 -5.47 -10.38 6.38
C VAL A 172 -6.34 -11.54 6.89
N LEU A 173 -6.81 -11.45 8.12
CA LEU A 173 -7.60 -12.51 8.77
C LEU A 173 -9.12 -12.30 8.68
N ALA A 174 -9.59 -11.31 7.89
CA ALA A 174 -11.00 -10.88 7.83
C ALA A 174 -12.00 -11.99 7.45
N TRP A 175 -11.53 -13.09 6.87
CA TRP A 175 -12.38 -14.20 6.49
C TRP A 175 -12.59 -15.21 7.62
N ASP A 176 -11.68 -15.28 8.59
CA ASP A 176 -11.67 -16.25 9.67
C ASP A 176 -11.94 -15.63 11.05
N VAL A 177 -11.58 -14.36 11.24
CA VAL A 177 -11.74 -13.63 12.49
C VAL A 177 -12.53 -12.35 12.26
N ASP A 178 -13.63 -12.17 13.01
CA ASP A 178 -14.31 -10.89 13.12
C ASP A 178 -13.75 -10.14 14.33
N PHE A 179 -12.78 -9.26 14.11
CA PHE A 179 -12.08 -8.52 15.17
C PHE A 179 -12.97 -7.56 15.98
N TYR A 180 -14.27 -7.49 15.72
CA TYR A 180 -15.26 -6.79 16.55
C TYR A 180 -16.02 -7.69 17.51
N VAL A 181 -16.15 -8.97 17.15
CA VAL A 181 -17.02 -9.91 17.87
C VAL A 181 -16.22 -11.04 18.50
N ASP A 182 -15.19 -11.52 17.80
CA ASP A 182 -14.46 -12.73 18.20
C ASP A 182 -13.38 -12.51 19.26
N PRO A 183 -12.65 -11.36 19.33
CA PRO A 183 -11.54 -11.19 20.27
C PRO A 183 -11.96 -11.32 21.72
N ARG A 184 -11.11 -11.98 22.50
CA ARG A 184 -11.22 -12.12 23.94
C ARG A 184 -9.91 -11.70 24.59
N ARG A 185 -10.02 -11.26 25.84
CA ARG A 185 -8.85 -11.01 26.67
C ARG A 185 -8.03 -12.30 26.80
N GLY A 186 -6.71 -12.20 26.57
CA GLY A 186 -5.79 -13.34 26.57
C GLY A 186 -5.63 -14.02 25.21
N ASP A 187 -6.32 -13.55 24.16
CA ASP A 187 -6.01 -13.98 22.79
C ASP A 187 -4.62 -13.45 22.39
N GLU A 188 -3.90 -14.19 21.54
CA GLU A 188 -2.53 -13.89 21.12
C GLU A 188 -2.45 -13.63 19.62
N PHE A 189 -1.50 -12.79 19.21
CA PHE A 189 -1.20 -12.60 17.81
C PHE A 189 0.31 -12.62 17.57
N GLN A 190 0.69 -13.00 16.34
CA GLN A 190 2.02 -12.87 15.78
C GLN A 190 1.90 -12.38 14.34
N ILE A 191 2.75 -11.43 13.96
CA ILE A 191 2.77 -10.82 12.63
C ILE A 191 4.22 -10.76 12.17
N LEU A 192 4.58 -11.50 11.14
CA LEU A 192 5.83 -11.32 10.42
C LEU A 192 5.57 -10.30 9.30
N VAL A 193 6.16 -9.12 9.40
CA VAL A 193 5.87 -7.98 8.52
C VAL A 193 7.14 -7.31 8.03
N GLU A 194 7.10 -6.77 6.83
CA GLU A 194 8.12 -5.85 6.34
C GLU A 194 7.97 -4.48 7.01
N LYS A 195 8.95 -4.10 7.83
CA LYS A 195 9.04 -2.79 8.46
C LYS A 195 9.92 -1.88 7.62
N ARG A 196 9.36 -0.74 7.20
CA ARG A 196 10.04 0.23 6.35
C ARG A 196 10.52 1.41 7.19
N THR A 197 11.82 1.64 7.17
CA THR A 197 12.44 2.75 7.91
C THR A 197 13.25 3.64 6.97
N TYR A 198 13.32 4.91 7.32
CA TYR A 198 14.18 5.89 6.68
C TYR A 198 14.88 6.73 7.76
N GLN A 199 16.21 6.77 7.73
CA GLN A 199 17.03 7.43 8.76
C GLN A 199 16.66 6.98 10.19
N GLY A 200 16.46 5.68 10.40
CA GLY A 200 16.07 5.09 11.68
C GLY A 200 14.63 5.36 12.14
N ARG A 201 13.82 6.06 11.35
CA ARG A 201 12.41 6.36 11.67
C ARG A 201 11.47 5.45 10.90
N LEU A 202 10.50 4.87 11.58
CA LEU A 202 9.44 4.09 10.94
C LEU A 202 8.60 4.98 10.01
N ILE A 203 8.57 4.63 8.72
CA ILE A 203 7.78 5.33 7.70
C ILE A 203 6.51 4.57 7.31
N GLY A 204 6.46 3.26 7.61
CA GLY A 204 5.29 2.42 7.37
C GLY A 204 5.65 0.95 7.35
N TYR A 205 4.66 0.14 6.97
CA TYR A 205 4.82 -1.29 6.79
C TYR A 205 4.67 -1.65 5.32
N GLY A 206 5.35 -2.70 4.92
CA GLY A 206 5.16 -3.41 3.66
C GLY A 206 4.11 -4.51 3.82
N ASP A 207 4.35 -5.62 3.14
CA ASP A 207 3.47 -6.76 3.21
C ASP A 207 3.59 -7.50 4.55
N ILE A 208 2.47 -8.02 5.05
CA ILE A 208 2.47 -9.05 6.10
C ILE A 208 2.83 -10.36 5.41
N LEU A 209 4.00 -10.91 5.74
CA LEU A 209 4.53 -12.14 5.11
C LEU A 209 3.88 -13.38 5.71
N ALA A 210 3.63 -13.35 7.01
CA ALA A 210 2.90 -14.38 7.74
C ALA A 210 2.18 -13.78 8.95
N ALA A 211 1.09 -14.39 9.36
CA ALA A 211 0.37 -13.99 10.55
C ALA A 211 -0.23 -15.20 11.25
N GLU A 212 -0.26 -15.13 12.58
CA GLU A 212 -0.98 -16.06 13.41
C GLU A 212 -1.85 -15.31 14.44
N TYR A 213 -3.05 -15.82 14.64
CA TYR A 213 -3.95 -15.39 15.69
C TYR A 213 -4.45 -16.61 16.46
N ARG A 214 -4.29 -16.60 17.78
CA ARG A 214 -4.74 -17.65 18.70
C ARG A 214 -5.89 -17.12 19.53
N GLY A 215 -7.12 -17.31 19.07
CA GLY A 215 -8.32 -16.81 19.71
C GLY A 215 -9.10 -17.90 20.40
N GLN A 216 -9.65 -17.60 21.60
CA GLN A 216 -10.53 -18.52 22.33
C GLN A 216 -11.80 -18.85 21.53
N ALA A 217 -12.33 -17.89 20.78
CA ALA A 217 -13.53 -18.07 19.97
C ALA A 217 -13.25 -18.66 18.58
N THR A 218 -12.06 -18.43 18.01
CA THR A 218 -11.72 -18.75 16.61
C THR A 218 -10.77 -19.93 16.48
N GLY A 219 -10.10 -20.32 17.58
CA GLY A 219 -8.95 -21.23 17.54
C GLY A 219 -7.74 -20.57 16.89
N VAL A 220 -6.78 -21.39 16.48
CA VAL A 220 -5.55 -20.92 15.79
C VAL A 220 -5.86 -20.65 14.32
N ARG A 221 -5.50 -19.46 13.85
CA ARG A 221 -5.54 -19.06 12.45
C ARG A 221 -4.15 -18.63 12.04
N ARG A 222 -3.53 -19.38 11.13
CA ARG A 222 -2.17 -19.12 10.62
C ARG A 222 -2.23 -19.01 9.11
N VAL A 223 -1.65 -17.94 8.56
CA VAL A 223 -1.68 -17.64 7.12
C VAL A 223 -0.32 -17.12 6.66
N PHE A 224 -0.02 -17.39 5.38
CA PHE A 224 1.23 -17.06 4.72
C PHE A 224 0.95 -16.38 3.39
N LEU A 225 1.69 -15.33 3.08
CA LEU A 225 1.62 -14.61 1.81
C LEU A 225 2.33 -15.42 0.73
N TYR A 226 1.63 -15.67 -0.38
CA TYR A 226 2.20 -16.36 -1.53
C TYR A 226 1.54 -15.89 -2.83
N PRO A 227 2.29 -15.76 -3.94
CA PRO A 227 1.70 -15.38 -5.22
C PRO A 227 0.71 -16.44 -5.71
N ASN A 228 -0.50 -16.04 -6.05
CA ASN A 228 -1.47 -16.94 -6.68
C ASN A 228 -0.95 -17.37 -8.06
N PRO A 229 -0.76 -18.66 -8.34
CA PRO A 229 -0.13 -19.14 -9.57
C PRO A 229 -0.93 -18.82 -10.84
N LYS A 230 -2.24 -18.54 -10.72
CA LYS A 230 -3.10 -18.19 -11.87
C LYS A 230 -3.08 -16.69 -12.18
N THR A 231 -2.95 -15.86 -11.17
CA THR A 231 -3.10 -14.39 -11.29
C THR A 231 -1.80 -13.62 -11.07
N GLY A 232 -0.78 -14.25 -10.45
CA GLY A 232 0.45 -13.62 -10.01
C GLY A 232 0.27 -12.64 -8.83
N ARG A 233 -0.95 -12.47 -8.32
CA ARG A 233 -1.23 -11.54 -7.22
C ARG A 233 -0.90 -12.17 -5.87
N PRO A 234 -0.37 -11.40 -4.91
CA PRO A 234 -0.14 -11.89 -3.56
C PRO A 234 -1.49 -12.22 -2.89
N GLU A 235 -1.61 -13.42 -2.37
CA GLU A 235 -2.78 -13.92 -1.63
C GLU A 235 -2.32 -14.70 -0.40
N TYR A 236 -3.22 -14.89 0.57
CA TYR A 236 -2.90 -15.61 1.79
C TYR A 236 -3.42 -17.03 1.75
N TYR A 237 -2.57 -17.96 2.20
CA TYR A 237 -2.87 -19.39 2.28
C TYR A 237 -2.53 -19.92 3.68
N ALA A 238 -3.32 -20.88 4.16
CA ALA A 238 -2.94 -21.67 5.32
C ALA A 238 -1.75 -22.59 4.96
N GLN A 239 -1.09 -23.14 5.96
CA GLN A 239 0.11 -23.95 5.77
C GLN A 239 -0.11 -25.18 4.89
N ASP A 240 -1.32 -25.70 4.81
CA ASP A 240 -1.69 -26.83 3.94
C ASP A 240 -2.01 -26.42 2.48
N GLY A 241 -1.87 -25.13 2.13
CA GLY A 241 -2.20 -24.58 0.82
C GLY A 241 -3.67 -24.25 0.64
N THR A 242 -4.50 -24.41 1.65
CA THR A 242 -5.88 -23.94 1.63
C THR A 242 -5.91 -22.41 1.58
N SER A 243 -6.68 -21.83 0.66
CA SER A 243 -6.79 -20.37 0.58
C SER A 243 -7.41 -19.82 1.87
N ALA A 244 -6.73 -18.86 2.49
CA ALA A 244 -7.28 -18.08 3.60
C ALA A 244 -8.40 -17.16 3.14
N GLN A 245 -8.44 -16.84 1.86
CA GLN A 245 -9.53 -16.06 1.29
C GLN A 245 -10.75 -16.95 1.11
N ARG A 246 -11.91 -16.41 1.36
CA ARG A 246 -13.18 -17.00 0.95
C ARG A 246 -13.67 -16.27 -0.29
N SER A 247 -14.41 -16.98 -1.09
CA SER A 247 -15.04 -16.37 -2.28
C SER A 247 -15.90 -15.15 -1.92
N PHE A 248 -16.21 -14.99 -0.62
CA PHE A 248 -17.02 -13.89 -0.10
C PHE A 248 -16.58 -13.45 1.29
N LEU A 249 -16.61 -12.13 1.53
CA LEU A 249 -16.41 -11.54 2.86
C LEU A 249 -17.61 -11.85 3.78
N LYS A 250 -17.39 -11.94 5.07
CA LYS A 250 -18.47 -12.06 6.07
C LYS A 250 -19.30 -10.78 6.17
N SER A 251 -18.70 -9.59 5.97
CA SER A 251 -19.35 -8.29 6.07
C SER A 251 -19.01 -7.39 4.87
N PRO A 252 -19.97 -6.62 4.36
CA PRO A 252 -19.73 -5.61 3.32
C PRO A 252 -19.14 -4.30 3.84
N LEU A 253 -18.91 -4.18 5.16
CA LEU A 253 -18.35 -3.00 5.82
C LEU A 253 -17.15 -3.40 6.68
N LYS A 254 -16.14 -2.54 6.74
CA LYS A 254 -14.95 -2.75 7.58
C LYS A 254 -15.32 -2.66 9.07
N PHE A 255 -16.22 -1.74 9.42
CA PHE A 255 -16.62 -1.43 10.78
C PHE A 255 -18.13 -1.20 10.84
N SER A 256 -18.88 -2.08 11.49
CA SER A 256 -20.32 -1.92 11.62
C SER A 256 -20.89 -2.75 12.74
N ARG A 257 -21.96 -2.24 13.34
CA ARG A 257 -22.79 -2.98 14.29
C ARG A 257 -24.05 -3.46 13.57
N ILE A 258 -24.39 -4.72 13.70
CA ILE A 258 -25.68 -5.23 13.22
C ILE A 258 -26.79 -4.59 14.07
N SER A 259 -27.58 -3.74 13.43
CA SER A 259 -28.73 -3.09 14.06
C SER A 259 -30.01 -3.92 13.93
N SER A 260 -30.05 -4.82 12.91
CA SER A 260 -31.17 -5.71 12.71
C SER A 260 -30.81 -6.95 11.88
N GLY A 261 -31.16 -8.12 12.40
CA GLY A 261 -30.93 -9.41 11.75
C GLY A 261 -31.96 -9.76 10.67
N PHE A 262 -31.68 -10.85 9.97
CA PHE A 262 -32.55 -11.49 8.97
C PHE A 262 -33.75 -12.20 9.67
N GLY A 263 -34.92 -12.19 9.03
CA GLY A 263 -36.08 -12.98 9.46
C GLY A 263 -37.29 -12.14 9.83
N GLY A 264 -38.27 -12.78 10.50
CA GLY A 264 -39.53 -12.14 10.87
C GLY A 264 -39.35 -11.16 12.01
N ARG A 265 -39.86 -9.94 11.87
CA ARG A 265 -40.00 -8.97 12.97
C ARG A 265 -41.45 -8.82 13.34
N PHE A 266 -41.76 -8.98 14.61
CA PHE A 266 -43.08 -8.64 15.11
C PHE A 266 -43.21 -7.12 15.22
N HIS A 267 -44.17 -6.54 14.49
CA HIS A 267 -44.44 -5.12 14.59
C HIS A 267 -45.35 -4.89 15.83
N PRO A 268 -44.87 -4.26 16.91
CA PRO A 268 -45.56 -4.24 18.19
C PRO A 268 -46.92 -3.51 18.16
N ILE A 269 -47.03 -2.53 17.28
CA ILE A 269 -48.25 -1.74 17.13
C ILE A 269 -49.25 -2.41 16.20
N LEU A 270 -48.79 -2.90 15.03
CA LEU A 270 -49.66 -3.47 13.99
C LEU A 270 -49.86 -4.97 14.12
N LYS A 271 -49.24 -5.61 15.13
CA LYS A 271 -49.37 -7.03 15.51
C LYS A 271 -49.22 -8.02 14.32
N TYR A 272 -48.38 -7.68 13.31
CA TYR A 272 -48.07 -8.60 12.24
C TYR A 272 -46.57 -8.83 12.12
N TYR A 273 -46.22 -9.99 11.60
CA TYR A 273 -44.81 -10.30 11.25
C TYR A 273 -44.46 -9.72 9.92
N LYS A 274 -43.43 -8.86 9.86
CA LYS A 274 -42.86 -8.36 8.65
C LYS A 274 -41.53 -9.06 8.39
N ALA A 275 -41.43 -9.70 7.24
CA ALA A 275 -40.20 -10.33 6.85
C ALA A 275 -39.09 -9.29 6.58
N HIS A 276 -37.94 -9.44 7.21
CA HIS A 276 -36.71 -8.71 6.90
C HIS A 276 -35.81 -9.62 6.06
N ARG A 277 -35.64 -9.27 4.78
CA ARG A 277 -34.97 -10.11 3.79
C ARG A 277 -33.46 -9.95 3.76
N GLY A 278 -32.91 -9.15 4.65
CA GLY A 278 -31.49 -8.84 4.75
C GLY A 278 -31.03 -8.60 6.18
N VAL A 279 -29.86 -8.04 6.32
CA VAL A 279 -29.24 -7.60 7.58
C VAL A 279 -28.99 -6.11 7.48
N ASP A 280 -29.32 -5.38 8.54
CA ASP A 280 -29.02 -3.95 8.62
C ASP A 280 -27.75 -3.71 9.43
N TYR A 281 -26.78 -3.07 8.82
CA TYR A 281 -25.52 -2.67 9.43
C TYR A 281 -25.55 -1.17 9.72
N ALA A 282 -25.57 -0.79 11.00
CA ALA A 282 -25.48 0.61 11.40
C ALA A 282 -24.04 1.11 11.20
N ALA A 283 -23.91 2.17 10.40
CA ALA A 283 -22.63 2.83 10.15
C ALA A 283 -22.87 4.30 9.78
N PRO A 284 -21.93 5.21 10.04
CA PRO A 284 -22.04 6.62 9.65
C PRO A 284 -22.24 6.81 8.14
N THR A 285 -22.99 7.85 7.78
CA THR A 285 -23.11 8.26 6.37
C THR A 285 -21.73 8.51 5.76
N GLY A 286 -21.49 7.96 4.55
CA GLY A 286 -20.20 8.09 3.87
C GLY A 286 -19.22 6.95 4.13
N THR A 287 -19.53 6.00 5.04
CA THR A 287 -18.73 4.79 5.24
C THR A 287 -18.65 4.01 3.93
N PRO A 288 -17.46 3.62 3.44
CA PRO A 288 -17.30 2.81 2.23
C PRO A 288 -17.98 1.45 2.37
N VAL A 289 -18.71 1.04 1.32
CA VAL A 289 -19.33 -0.29 1.22
C VAL A 289 -18.62 -1.08 0.13
N TRP A 290 -18.21 -2.30 0.47
CA TRP A 290 -17.47 -3.19 -0.40
C TRP A 290 -18.35 -4.23 -1.08
N ALA A 291 -17.97 -4.63 -2.28
CA ALA A 291 -18.42 -5.88 -2.86
C ALA A 291 -17.90 -7.04 -1.99
N ILE A 292 -18.78 -7.89 -1.47
CA ILE A 292 -18.35 -9.02 -0.63
C ILE A 292 -17.64 -10.13 -1.40
N GLY A 293 -17.73 -10.13 -2.73
CA GLY A 293 -17.07 -11.10 -3.62
C GLY A 293 -16.98 -10.57 -5.03
N ASP A 294 -16.17 -11.21 -5.85
CA ASP A 294 -16.08 -10.94 -7.27
C ASP A 294 -17.44 -11.08 -7.93
N GLY A 295 -17.81 -10.16 -8.79
CA GLY A 295 -19.12 -10.20 -9.43
C GLY A 295 -19.30 -9.23 -10.58
N VAL A 296 -20.49 -9.26 -11.14
CA VAL A 296 -20.93 -8.34 -12.21
C VAL A 296 -22.11 -7.53 -11.69
N VAL A 297 -22.03 -6.22 -11.84
CA VAL A 297 -23.12 -5.30 -11.50
C VAL A 297 -24.32 -5.57 -12.41
N THR A 298 -25.44 -6.00 -11.83
CA THR A 298 -26.72 -6.23 -12.54
C THR A 298 -27.68 -5.06 -12.40
N ARG A 299 -27.52 -4.25 -11.33
CA ARG A 299 -28.26 -3.02 -11.13
C ARG A 299 -27.42 -2.01 -10.36
N ALA A 300 -27.49 -0.74 -10.76
CA ALA A 300 -26.90 0.40 -10.06
C ALA A 300 -27.80 1.62 -10.30
N GLY A 301 -28.28 2.26 -9.23
CA GLY A 301 -29.17 3.41 -9.31
C GLY A 301 -30.29 3.38 -8.27
N TRP A 302 -31.37 4.13 -8.53
CA TRP A 302 -32.53 4.20 -7.63
C TRP A 302 -33.36 2.92 -7.66
N GLY A 303 -33.60 2.32 -6.51
CA GLY A 303 -34.32 1.05 -6.31
C GLY A 303 -35.63 1.17 -5.50
N GLY A 304 -36.33 2.33 -5.55
CA GLY A 304 -37.55 2.54 -4.81
C GLY A 304 -37.33 2.52 -3.29
N ALA A 305 -37.89 1.56 -2.56
CA ALA A 305 -37.70 1.44 -1.13
C ALA A 305 -36.22 1.26 -0.70
N CYS A 306 -35.40 0.66 -1.53
CA CYS A 306 -33.95 0.53 -1.34
C CYS A 306 -33.17 1.85 -1.45
N GLY A 307 -33.76 2.90 -2.03
CA GLY A 307 -33.04 4.14 -2.34
C GLY A 307 -31.96 3.92 -3.41
N ASN A 308 -30.82 4.57 -3.28
CA ASN A 308 -29.66 4.26 -4.12
C ASN A 308 -29.11 2.89 -3.75
N MET A 309 -28.95 2.04 -4.77
CA MET A 309 -28.58 0.64 -4.56
C MET A 309 -27.64 0.12 -5.63
N VAL A 310 -26.92 -0.94 -5.27
CA VAL A 310 -26.18 -1.79 -6.20
C VAL A 310 -26.60 -3.24 -5.99
N ARG A 311 -26.74 -4.00 -7.09
CA ARG A 311 -26.94 -5.45 -7.08
C ARG A 311 -25.84 -6.10 -7.88
N LEU A 312 -25.22 -7.12 -7.30
CA LEU A 312 -24.17 -7.90 -7.93
C LEU A 312 -24.66 -9.32 -8.16
N ARG A 313 -24.26 -9.89 -9.27
CA ARG A 313 -24.36 -11.33 -9.55
C ARG A 313 -22.96 -11.92 -9.45
N HIS A 314 -22.83 -12.91 -8.59
CA HIS A 314 -21.62 -13.68 -8.36
C HIS A 314 -21.65 -15.02 -9.08
N ALA A 315 -20.56 -15.76 -9.00
CA ALA A 315 -20.54 -17.17 -9.40
C ALA A 315 -21.52 -18.00 -8.54
N ASN A 316 -21.81 -19.21 -8.97
CA ASN A 316 -22.62 -20.19 -8.24
C ASN A 316 -24.05 -19.76 -7.88
N GLY A 317 -24.67 -18.86 -8.69
CA GLY A 317 -26.04 -18.44 -8.52
C GLY A 317 -26.31 -17.56 -7.29
N LEU A 318 -25.27 -16.98 -6.73
CA LEU A 318 -25.38 -16.00 -5.64
C LEU A 318 -25.56 -14.60 -6.21
N GLU A 319 -26.42 -13.82 -5.58
CA GLU A 319 -26.55 -12.39 -5.80
C GLU A 319 -26.54 -11.64 -4.48
N THR A 320 -26.01 -10.42 -4.49
CA THR A 320 -26.00 -9.54 -3.33
C THR A 320 -26.63 -8.21 -3.66
N VAL A 321 -27.36 -7.63 -2.70
CA VAL A 321 -28.05 -6.36 -2.83
C VAL A 321 -27.62 -5.45 -1.69
N TYR A 322 -27.25 -4.22 -2.06
CA TYR A 322 -26.75 -3.20 -1.16
C TYR A 322 -27.61 -1.96 -1.30
N CYS A 323 -28.31 -1.57 -0.25
CA CYS A 323 -29.30 -0.51 -0.28
C CYS A 323 -28.95 0.68 0.63
N HIS A 324 -29.73 1.76 0.47
CA HIS A 324 -29.69 3.00 1.24
C HIS A 324 -28.39 3.79 1.10
N PHE A 325 -27.67 3.64 -0.01
CA PHE A 325 -26.46 4.41 -0.27
C PHE A 325 -26.72 5.91 -0.29
N SER A 326 -25.82 6.70 0.28
CA SER A 326 -25.76 8.14 0.05
C SER A 326 -25.39 8.44 -1.41
N ARG A 327 -24.43 7.68 -1.94
CA ARG A 327 -24.01 7.72 -3.34
C ARG A 327 -23.40 6.40 -3.77
N ILE A 328 -23.53 6.07 -5.04
CA ILE A 328 -22.84 4.96 -5.70
C ILE A 328 -21.40 5.41 -5.98
N ALA A 329 -20.42 4.51 -5.87
CA ALA A 329 -19.03 4.83 -6.15
C ALA A 329 -18.80 5.16 -7.64
N PRO A 330 -17.88 6.08 -7.97
CA PRO A 330 -17.56 6.42 -9.34
C PRO A 330 -17.22 5.19 -10.19
N GLY A 331 -17.73 5.14 -11.41
CA GLY A 331 -17.48 4.04 -12.34
C GLY A 331 -18.31 2.77 -12.10
N ILE A 332 -19.08 2.64 -11.03
CA ILE A 332 -19.99 1.52 -10.80
C ILE A 332 -21.24 1.70 -11.66
N ARG A 333 -21.40 0.80 -12.65
CA ARG A 333 -22.51 0.79 -13.60
C ARG A 333 -22.87 -0.63 -14.01
N VAL A 334 -24.08 -0.84 -14.50
CA VAL A 334 -24.51 -2.15 -14.99
C VAL A 334 -23.53 -2.71 -16.02
N GLY A 335 -23.20 -3.99 -15.89
CA GLY A 335 -22.24 -4.71 -16.70
C GLY A 335 -20.78 -4.60 -16.23
N LYS A 336 -20.45 -3.71 -15.28
CA LYS A 336 -19.10 -3.64 -14.72
C LYS A 336 -18.79 -4.90 -13.90
N ARG A 337 -17.59 -5.47 -14.12
CA ARG A 337 -16.99 -6.46 -13.22
C ARG A 337 -16.39 -5.72 -12.04
N VAL A 338 -16.67 -6.18 -10.85
CA VAL A 338 -16.10 -5.69 -9.59
C VAL A 338 -15.35 -6.82 -8.91
N ALA A 339 -14.23 -6.47 -8.28
CA ALA A 339 -13.48 -7.40 -7.45
C ALA A 339 -14.00 -7.39 -6.01
N GLN A 340 -13.73 -8.47 -5.26
CA GLN A 340 -13.94 -8.50 -3.81
C GLN A 340 -13.19 -7.32 -3.16
N LYS A 341 -13.76 -6.69 -2.13
CA LYS A 341 -13.28 -5.47 -1.46
C LYS A 341 -13.31 -4.19 -2.34
N GLU A 342 -13.74 -4.24 -3.59
CA GLU A 342 -13.93 -3.01 -4.36
C GLU A 342 -15.05 -2.17 -3.75
N VAL A 343 -14.82 -0.85 -3.58
CA VAL A 343 -15.83 0.08 -3.06
C VAL A 343 -16.90 0.29 -4.13
N ILE A 344 -18.14 -0.10 -3.82
CA ILE A 344 -19.28 -0.02 -4.74
C ILE A 344 -20.25 1.11 -4.41
N GLY A 345 -20.14 1.69 -3.21
CA GLY A 345 -20.98 2.78 -2.74
C GLY A 345 -20.62 3.21 -1.34
N TYR A 346 -21.43 4.09 -0.79
CA TYR A 346 -21.20 4.67 0.55
C TYR A 346 -22.51 4.64 1.34
N VAL A 347 -22.42 4.26 2.61
CA VAL A 347 -23.56 4.23 3.52
C VAL A 347 -24.32 5.56 3.50
N GLY A 348 -25.63 5.49 3.56
CA GLY A 348 -26.54 6.62 3.64
C GLY A 348 -27.84 6.28 4.33
N SER A 349 -28.91 7.00 3.95
CA SER A 349 -30.26 6.81 4.47
C SER A 349 -31.30 7.11 3.37
N THR A 350 -31.00 6.78 2.10
CA THR A 350 -31.90 7.04 0.98
C THR A 350 -32.98 5.97 0.89
N GLY A 351 -34.10 6.30 0.26
CA GLY A 351 -35.25 5.39 0.18
C GLY A 351 -36.02 5.28 1.49
N ARG A 352 -36.50 4.08 1.82
CA ARG A 352 -37.28 3.85 3.05
C ARG A 352 -36.37 3.46 4.19
N SER A 353 -35.71 4.44 4.78
CA SER A 353 -34.78 4.31 5.89
C SER A 353 -35.10 5.27 7.02
N THR A 354 -34.87 4.88 8.26
CA THR A 354 -35.08 5.70 9.45
C THR A 354 -33.82 6.37 9.98
N GLY A 355 -32.66 6.04 9.42
CA GLY A 355 -31.36 6.58 9.81
C GLY A 355 -30.22 5.92 9.04
N PRO A 356 -28.98 6.43 9.18
CA PRO A 356 -27.84 5.91 8.43
C PRO A 356 -27.58 4.43 8.72
N HIS A 357 -27.69 3.59 7.68
CA HIS A 357 -27.36 2.16 7.74
C HIS A 357 -27.21 1.61 6.32
N LEU A 358 -26.57 0.46 6.21
CA LEU A 358 -26.57 -0.38 5.03
C LEU A 358 -27.59 -1.50 5.24
N HIS A 359 -28.58 -1.64 4.36
CA HIS A 359 -29.37 -2.85 4.24
C HIS A 359 -28.73 -3.77 3.21
N PHE A 360 -28.38 -4.98 3.64
CA PHE A 360 -27.64 -5.96 2.85
C PHE A 360 -28.40 -7.26 2.72
N GLU A 361 -28.63 -7.73 1.49
CA GLU A 361 -29.32 -8.97 1.20
C GLU A 361 -28.40 -9.94 0.46
N VAL A 362 -28.56 -11.23 0.71
CA VAL A 362 -27.98 -12.31 -0.08
C VAL A 362 -29.13 -13.16 -0.66
N ILE A 363 -29.05 -13.41 -1.94
CA ILE A 363 -30.00 -14.20 -2.69
C ILE A 363 -29.27 -15.39 -3.26
N LYS A 364 -29.72 -16.61 -2.96
CA LYS A 364 -29.18 -17.85 -3.49
C LYS A 364 -30.24 -18.57 -4.30
N HIS A 365 -29.99 -18.79 -5.59
CA HIS A 365 -30.94 -19.43 -6.50
C HIS A 365 -32.35 -18.81 -6.43
N GLY A 366 -32.42 -17.47 -6.40
CA GLY A 366 -33.66 -16.70 -6.35
C GLY A 366 -34.33 -16.55 -4.98
N SER A 367 -33.81 -17.19 -3.94
CA SER A 367 -34.35 -17.12 -2.57
C SER A 367 -33.45 -16.30 -1.66
N HIS A 368 -34.03 -15.41 -0.83
CA HIS A 368 -33.29 -14.67 0.19
C HIS A 368 -32.83 -15.63 1.29
N VAL A 369 -31.55 -15.53 1.65
CA VAL A 369 -30.92 -16.34 2.69
C VAL A 369 -30.30 -15.43 3.74
N ASN A 370 -30.18 -15.96 4.96
CA ASN A 370 -29.55 -15.20 6.04
C ASN A 370 -28.04 -15.02 5.80
N PRO A 371 -27.55 -13.79 5.55
CA PRO A 371 -26.15 -13.54 5.31
C PRO A 371 -25.21 -14.00 6.43
N LEU A 372 -25.70 -13.93 7.70
CA LEU A 372 -24.90 -14.24 8.89
C LEU A 372 -24.62 -15.74 9.08
N THR A 373 -25.49 -16.59 8.54
CA THR A 373 -25.39 -18.05 8.71
C THR A 373 -25.02 -18.77 7.40
N LEU A 374 -24.87 -18.03 6.31
CA LEU A 374 -24.54 -18.60 5.01
C LEU A 374 -23.12 -19.18 5.05
N LYS A 375 -23.01 -20.48 4.83
CA LYS A 375 -21.73 -21.14 4.60
C LYS A 375 -21.26 -20.80 3.17
N LEU A 376 -20.26 -19.96 3.10
CA LEU A 376 -19.65 -19.52 1.85
C LEU A 376 -18.52 -20.49 1.48
N PRO A 377 -18.40 -20.88 0.20
CA PRO A 377 -17.33 -21.76 -0.22
C PRO A 377 -15.96 -21.06 0.00
N PRO A 378 -14.92 -21.79 0.39
CA PRO A 378 -13.56 -21.25 0.36
C PRO A 378 -13.19 -20.86 -1.08
N ALA A 379 -12.21 -19.99 -1.25
CA ALA A 379 -11.56 -19.79 -2.53
C ALA A 379 -10.81 -21.07 -2.93
N GLU A 380 -10.40 -21.17 -4.20
CA GLU A 380 -9.65 -22.33 -4.66
C GLU A 380 -8.33 -22.48 -3.89
N PRO A 381 -8.01 -23.68 -3.36
CA PRO A 381 -6.71 -23.93 -2.75
C PRO A 381 -5.59 -23.89 -3.81
N LEU A 382 -4.36 -23.84 -3.36
CA LEU A 382 -3.20 -24.00 -4.24
C LEU A 382 -3.29 -25.35 -4.98
N PRO A 383 -2.96 -25.40 -6.28
CA PRO A 383 -2.83 -26.66 -7.00
C PRO A 383 -1.82 -27.59 -6.30
N GLN A 384 -2.06 -28.87 -6.33
CA GLN A 384 -1.15 -29.86 -5.72
C GLN A 384 0.29 -29.77 -6.25
N SER A 385 0.46 -29.38 -7.51
CA SER A 385 1.77 -29.16 -8.12
C SER A 385 2.53 -27.97 -7.52
N GLU A 386 1.84 -26.99 -6.93
CA GLU A 386 2.43 -25.78 -6.33
C GLU A 386 2.80 -25.96 -4.84
N LEU A 387 2.23 -26.97 -4.18
CA LEU A 387 2.46 -27.18 -2.74
C LEU A 387 3.93 -27.31 -2.34
N PRO A 388 4.81 -28.05 -3.07
CA PRO A 388 6.22 -28.11 -2.70
C PRO A 388 6.92 -26.75 -2.75
N ALA A 389 6.71 -25.97 -3.80
CA ALA A 389 7.28 -24.63 -3.94
C ALA A 389 6.73 -23.67 -2.88
N PHE A 390 5.45 -23.77 -2.57
CA PHE A 390 4.83 -23.00 -1.48
C PHE A 390 5.45 -23.35 -0.13
N GLN A 391 5.58 -24.65 0.20
CA GLN A 391 6.17 -25.10 1.47
C GLN A 391 7.62 -24.63 1.64
N GLU A 392 8.41 -24.65 0.57
CA GLU A 392 9.78 -24.14 0.55
C GLU A 392 9.78 -22.63 0.79
N ALA A 393 8.91 -21.87 0.11
CA ALA A 393 8.83 -20.42 0.22
C ALA A 393 8.42 -19.95 1.61
N ILE A 394 7.56 -20.69 2.32
CA ILE A 394 7.09 -20.30 3.65
C ILE A 394 7.91 -20.89 4.80
N ALA A 395 8.91 -21.75 4.53
CA ALA A 395 9.65 -22.46 5.57
C ALA A 395 10.25 -21.51 6.63
N GLU A 396 10.93 -20.45 6.19
CA GLU A 396 11.47 -19.40 7.07
C GLU A 396 10.37 -18.72 7.90
N PHE A 397 9.19 -18.48 7.33
CA PHE A 397 8.08 -17.83 8.00
C PHE A 397 7.43 -18.74 9.06
N VAL A 398 7.37 -20.05 8.79
CA VAL A 398 6.91 -21.05 9.77
C VAL A 398 7.86 -21.09 10.95
N GLU A 399 9.17 -21.15 10.72
CA GLU A 399 10.18 -21.13 11.77
C GLU A 399 10.13 -19.85 12.62
N ALA A 400 9.86 -18.71 11.97
CA ALA A 400 9.69 -17.43 12.67
C ALA A 400 8.49 -17.47 13.63
N LEU A 401 7.31 -17.90 13.15
CA LEU A 401 6.11 -18.00 13.98
C LEU A 401 6.22 -19.08 15.08
N ASP A 402 7.06 -20.11 14.87
CA ASP A 402 7.33 -21.15 15.87
C ASP A 402 8.41 -20.73 16.91
N GLY A 403 8.91 -19.49 16.83
CA GLY A 403 9.88 -18.91 17.78
C GLY A 403 11.32 -19.40 17.61
N ARG A 404 11.67 -19.98 16.44
CA ARG A 404 12.98 -20.59 16.21
C ARG A 404 14.04 -19.65 15.63
N VAL A 405 13.68 -18.50 15.04
CA VAL A 405 14.63 -17.69 14.24
C VAL A 405 14.65 -16.19 14.54
N TYR A 406 13.64 -15.59 15.14
CA TYR A 406 13.64 -14.14 15.38
C TYR A 406 13.70 -13.79 16.87
N ALA A 407 14.93 -13.62 17.40
CA ALA A 407 15.13 -12.81 18.60
C ALA A 407 14.84 -11.35 18.21
N SER A 408 13.97 -10.67 18.97
CA SER A 408 13.68 -9.25 18.77
C SER A 408 14.98 -8.46 18.86
N ALA A 409 15.17 -7.49 17.96
CA ALA A 409 16.34 -6.58 17.95
C ALA A 409 16.44 -5.67 19.19
N ASN A 410 15.69 -5.93 20.26
CA ASN A 410 15.62 -5.12 21.49
C ASN A 410 16.17 -5.81 22.73
N ASP A 411 16.96 -6.89 22.62
CA ASP A 411 17.52 -7.59 23.78
C ASP A 411 19.01 -7.24 24.04
N ASP A 412 19.43 -6.02 23.70
CA ASP A 412 20.68 -5.42 24.17
C ASP A 412 20.48 -4.63 25.49
N THR A 413 19.82 -5.22 26.45
CA THR A 413 19.97 -4.80 27.84
C THR A 413 21.07 -5.67 28.48
N GLU A 414 22.31 -5.14 28.47
CA GLU A 414 23.39 -5.61 29.30
C GLU A 414 22.88 -5.88 30.72
N VAL A 415 22.88 -7.15 31.10
CA VAL A 415 22.79 -7.55 32.49
C VAL A 415 24.14 -7.24 33.10
N VAL A 416 24.29 -6.04 33.68
CA VAL A 416 25.36 -5.78 34.66
C VAL A 416 24.95 -6.52 35.93
N GLY A 417 25.52 -7.69 36.10
CA GLY A 417 25.43 -8.45 37.36
C GLY A 417 26.29 -7.82 38.47
N PRO A 418 26.02 -8.15 39.75
CA PRO A 418 26.56 -7.50 40.93
C PRO A 418 28.04 -7.66 41.15
#